data_c6834d4c29a3d63dc6a8f3c9a68786dc
#
_entry.id   c6834d4c29a3d63dc6a8f3c9a68786dc
#
_cell.length_a   1.000
_cell.length_b   1.000
_cell.length_c   1.000
_cell.angle_alpha   90.00
_cell.angle_beta   90.00
_cell.angle_gamma   90.00
#
_symmetry.space_group_name_H-M   'P 1'
#
loop_
_entity.id
_entity.type
_entity.pdbx_description
1 polymer ?
#
loop_
_entity_poly.entity_id
_entity_poly.type
_entity_poly.pdbx_seq_one_letter_code
_entity_poly.pdbx_strand_id
1 'polypeptide(L)'
;MKKILFLSLGLILTQQMFAQTTRSSKKDKKAEKQEKINALMKLEEEGEMIFSKHSIFGIKLNTDGYGISWEKGKFLTPRKTRIIQIEFNEKKHPKEDKDAGSVDLFGNVNQFVYGKVNNFYQLKGGFGQQYLIGGKSNKNGVAVSALWAGGLSIGLEKPYFVDVEDRVTGQQSRKQFTEIEDPNQYIYLSASGFTVGWSEVKFNPGAHLKTALRFDYGRFNESVAAIEAGVNIEYYSKEVLQMINNDPKNLFFNAYVSLLFGKRK
;
A
#
# COMPACT_ATOMS: atom_id res chain seq x y z
N MET A 1 14.86 67.57 -11.86
CA MET A 1 14.07 66.89 -10.79
C MET A 1 12.63 66.54 -11.22
N LYS A 2 11.91 67.35 -12.02
CA LYS A 2 10.52 67.03 -12.44
C LYS A 2 10.40 65.80 -13.37
N LYS A 3 11.39 65.47 -14.19
CA LYS A 3 11.35 64.29 -15.10
C LYS A 3 11.54 62.93 -14.36
N ILE A 4 12.26 62.91 -13.24
CA ILE A 4 12.48 61.67 -12.44
C ILE A 4 11.22 61.33 -11.65
N LEU A 5 10.46 62.35 -11.22
CA LEU A 5 9.19 62.17 -10.45
C LEU A 5 8.10 61.52 -11.31
N PHE A 6 8.05 61.83 -12.62
CA PHE A 6 7.08 61.21 -13.55
C PHE A 6 7.42 59.75 -13.90
N LEU A 7 8.74 59.43 -13.92
CA LEU A 7 9.16 58.04 -14.19
C LEU A 7 8.83 57.10 -13.02
N SER A 8 8.99 57.59 -11.78
CA SER A 8 8.67 56.81 -10.56
C SER A 8 7.16 56.61 -10.37
N LEU A 9 6.36 57.60 -10.75
CA LEU A 9 4.89 57.49 -10.68
C LEU A 9 4.35 56.51 -11.70
N GLY A 10 4.93 56.42 -12.92
CA GLY A 10 4.59 55.43 -13.95
C GLY A 10 4.91 54.00 -13.53
N LEU A 11 6.01 53.78 -12.81
CA LEU A 11 6.42 52.44 -12.34
C LEU A 11 5.51 51.88 -11.25
N ILE A 12 4.95 52.73 -10.37
CA ILE A 12 4.04 52.35 -9.29
C ILE A 12 2.64 51.98 -9.86
N LEU A 13 2.19 52.66 -10.91
CA LEU A 13 0.90 52.34 -11.57
C LEU A 13 0.95 51.02 -12.33
N THR A 14 2.07 50.62 -12.90
CA THR A 14 2.19 49.33 -13.61
C THR A 14 2.19 48.15 -12.64
N GLN A 15 2.71 48.28 -11.41
CA GLN A 15 2.68 47.21 -10.42
C GLN A 15 1.27 46.92 -9.88
N GLN A 16 0.39 47.93 -9.82
CA GLN A 16 -0.99 47.73 -9.37
C GLN A 16 -1.85 46.96 -10.41
N MET A 17 -1.60 47.12 -11.69
CA MET A 17 -2.34 46.38 -12.73
C MET A 17 -2.01 44.89 -12.75
N PHE A 18 -0.75 44.48 -12.46
CA PHE A 18 -0.39 43.07 -12.37
C PHE A 18 -0.97 42.36 -11.16
N ALA A 19 -1.19 43.04 -10.02
CA ALA A 19 -1.77 42.46 -8.81
C ALA A 19 -3.28 42.18 -8.96
N GLN A 20 -4.01 42.97 -9.75
CA GLN A 20 -5.44 42.76 -9.99
C GLN A 20 -5.71 41.59 -10.96
N THR A 21 -4.88 41.41 -11.99
CA THR A 21 -5.00 40.31 -12.95
C THR A 21 -4.81 38.93 -12.31
N THR A 22 -3.94 38.82 -11.35
CA THR A 22 -3.65 37.53 -10.65
C THR A 22 -4.75 37.12 -9.67
N ARG A 23 -5.50 38.07 -9.11
CA ARG A 23 -6.61 37.79 -8.18
C ARG A 23 -7.91 37.37 -8.92
N SER A 24 -8.18 37.95 -10.06
CA SER A 24 -9.29 37.56 -10.94
C SER A 24 -9.13 36.13 -11.41
N SER A 25 -7.97 35.76 -11.97
CA SER A 25 -7.65 34.43 -12.48
C SER A 25 -7.81 33.26 -11.48
N LYS A 26 -7.62 33.49 -10.17
CA LYS A 26 -7.81 32.45 -9.14
C LYS A 26 -9.30 32.26 -8.79
N LYS A 27 -10.09 33.33 -8.81
CA LYS A 27 -11.55 33.25 -8.58
C LYS A 27 -12.26 32.59 -9.74
N ASP A 28 -11.88 32.94 -10.96
CA ASP A 28 -12.47 32.41 -12.18
C ASP A 28 -12.16 30.90 -12.33
N LYS A 29 -10.94 30.48 -12.05
CA LYS A 29 -10.56 29.05 -12.01
C LYS A 29 -11.32 28.27 -10.93
N LYS A 30 -11.64 28.89 -9.80
CA LYS A 30 -12.43 28.25 -8.74
C LYS A 30 -13.90 28.13 -9.12
N ALA A 31 -14.46 29.16 -9.76
CA ALA A 31 -15.83 29.15 -10.26
C ALA A 31 -16.01 28.12 -11.39
N GLU A 32 -15.13 28.12 -12.38
CA GLU A 32 -15.11 27.14 -13.48
C GLU A 32 -15.00 25.70 -12.98
N LYS A 33 -14.13 25.48 -11.98
CA LYS A 33 -14.01 24.15 -11.35
C LYS A 33 -15.28 23.73 -10.61
N GLN A 34 -15.96 24.68 -9.96
CA GLN A 34 -17.21 24.41 -9.26
C GLN A 34 -18.36 24.10 -10.22
N GLU A 35 -18.44 24.84 -11.32
CA GLU A 35 -19.42 24.64 -12.37
C GLU A 35 -19.27 23.28 -13.06
N LYS A 36 -18.03 22.91 -13.37
CA LYS A 36 -17.69 21.58 -13.89
C LYS A 36 -18.07 20.46 -12.94
N ILE A 37 -17.84 20.62 -11.64
CA ILE A 37 -18.25 19.65 -10.62
C ILE A 37 -19.78 19.53 -10.57
N ASN A 38 -20.51 20.64 -10.61
CA ASN A 38 -21.98 20.61 -10.60
C ASN A 38 -22.56 19.94 -11.85
N ALA A 39 -21.97 20.18 -13.04
CA ALA A 39 -22.34 19.52 -14.26
C ALA A 39 -22.10 17.99 -14.19
N LEU A 40 -20.93 17.59 -13.68
CA LEU A 40 -20.62 16.16 -13.50
C LEU A 40 -21.57 15.48 -12.53
N MET A 41 -21.97 16.14 -11.43
CA MET A 41 -22.94 15.59 -10.49
C MET A 41 -24.32 15.41 -11.13
N LYS A 42 -24.75 16.34 -11.96
CA LYS A 42 -26.02 16.22 -12.68
C LYS A 42 -26.04 15.05 -13.65
N LEU A 43 -24.94 14.83 -14.42
CA LEU A 43 -24.79 13.69 -15.29
C LEU A 43 -24.77 12.35 -14.52
N GLU A 44 -24.17 12.34 -13.33
CA GLU A 44 -24.17 11.14 -12.46
C GLU A 44 -25.59 10.82 -11.93
N GLU A 45 -26.37 11.84 -11.58
CA GLU A 45 -27.78 11.69 -11.19
C GLU A 45 -28.64 11.17 -12.36
N GLU A 46 -28.33 11.59 -13.59
CA GLU A 46 -28.98 11.12 -14.84
C GLU A 46 -28.53 9.70 -15.24
N GLY A 47 -27.54 9.12 -14.52
CA GLY A 47 -27.04 7.74 -14.75
C GLY A 47 -26.09 7.62 -15.92
N GLU A 48 -25.55 8.72 -16.44
CA GLU A 48 -24.55 8.71 -17.50
C GLU A 48 -23.16 8.29 -17.01
N MET A 49 -22.38 7.70 -17.91
CA MET A 49 -21.03 7.24 -17.61
C MET A 49 -20.03 8.39 -17.76
N ILE A 50 -19.71 9.07 -16.64
CA ILE A 50 -18.85 10.26 -16.62
C ILE A 50 -17.38 9.92 -16.76
N PHE A 51 -16.95 8.79 -16.18
CA PHE A 51 -15.57 8.35 -16.16
C PHE A 51 -15.40 7.03 -16.90
N SER A 52 -14.31 6.92 -17.64
CA SER A 52 -13.99 5.70 -18.39
C SER A 52 -13.01 4.79 -17.66
N LYS A 53 -12.13 5.36 -16.84
CA LYS A 53 -11.03 4.65 -16.16
C LYS A 53 -10.76 5.23 -14.78
N HIS A 54 -10.15 4.42 -13.90
CA HIS A 54 -9.51 4.91 -12.68
C HIS A 54 -8.11 4.30 -12.48
N SER A 55 -7.30 4.99 -11.70
CA SER A 55 -6.03 4.48 -11.20
C SER A 55 -5.95 4.81 -9.71
N ILE A 56 -5.75 3.78 -8.89
CA ILE A 56 -5.80 3.84 -7.44
C ILE A 56 -4.54 3.19 -6.88
N PHE A 57 -3.92 3.86 -5.92
CA PHE A 57 -2.86 3.32 -5.08
C PHE A 57 -3.42 3.06 -3.68
N GLY A 58 -3.01 1.97 -3.03
CA GLY A 58 -3.46 1.59 -1.71
C GLY A 58 -2.33 1.20 -0.77
N ILE A 59 -2.48 1.57 0.49
CA ILE A 59 -1.69 1.05 1.61
C ILE A 59 -2.59 0.08 2.36
N LYS A 60 -2.12 -1.13 2.59
CA LYS A 60 -2.90 -2.25 3.09
C LYS A 60 -2.34 -2.75 4.42
N LEU A 61 -3.20 -2.91 5.39
CA LEU A 61 -2.92 -3.56 6.67
C LEU A 61 -3.71 -4.87 6.69
N ASN A 62 -3.00 -5.99 6.76
CA ASN A 62 -3.57 -7.32 6.89
C ASN A 62 -3.47 -7.77 8.34
N THR A 63 -4.30 -8.72 8.76
CA THR A 63 -4.20 -9.35 10.09
C THR A 63 -2.87 -10.05 10.31
N ASP A 64 -2.18 -10.42 9.24
CA ASP A 64 -0.92 -11.14 9.21
C ASP A 64 0.21 -10.34 8.51
N GLY A 65 0.13 -9.01 8.45
CA GLY A 65 1.18 -8.20 7.84
C GLY A 65 0.69 -6.90 7.24
N TYR A 66 1.44 -6.38 6.28
CA TYR A 66 1.13 -5.12 5.58
C TYR A 66 1.58 -5.18 4.12
N GLY A 67 1.09 -4.25 3.32
CA GLY A 67 1.45 -4.19 1.91
C GLY A 67 0.98 -2.93 1.20
N ILE A 68 1.27 -2.92 -0.08
CA ILE A 68 0.86 -1.87 -1.00
C ILE A 68 0.11 -2.50 -2.18
N SER A 69 -0.77 -1.74 -2.77
CA SER A 69 -1.53 -2.16 -3.93
C SER A 69 -1.62 -1.06 -4.97
N TRP A 70 -1.68 -1.45 -6.21
CA TRP A 70 -1.97 -0.58 -7.33
C TRP A 70 -3.04 -1.19 -8.20
N GLU A 71 -4.07 -0.40 -8.52
CA GLU A 71 -5.25 -0.83 -9.23
C GLU A 71 -5.52 0.08 -10.41
N LYS A 72 -5.82 -0.52 -11.56
CA LYS A 72 -6.44 0.14 -12.71
C LYS A 72 -7.83 -0.43 -12.93
N GLY A 73 -8.81 0.46 -13.05
CA GLY A 73 -10.18 0.09 -13.39
C GLY A 73 -10.63 0.67 -14.71
N LYS A 74 -11.50 -0.08 -15.40
CA LYS A 74 -12.25 0.37 -16.57
C LYS A 74 -13.74 0.25 -16.27
N PHE A 75 -14.45 1.37 -16.32
CA PHE A 75 -15.91 1.38 -16.18
C PHE A 75 -16.56 0.70 -17.38
N LEU A 76 -17.41 -0.27 -17.11
CA LEU A 76 -18.21 -0.97 -18.12
C LEU A 76 -19.63 -0.41 -18.19
N THR A 77 -20.15 -0.04 -17.02
CA THR A 77 -21.43 0.65 -16.83
C THR A 77 -21.26 1.60 -15.64
N PRO A 78 -22.20 2.53 -15.36
CA PRO A 78 -22.15 3.40 -14.20
C PRO A 78 -21.99 2.64 -12.86
N ARG A 79 -22.48 1.41 -12.79
CA ARG A 79 -22.42 0.57 -11.58
C ARG A 79 -21.38 -0.54 -11.61
N LYS A 80 -20.78 -0.86 -12.77
CA LYS A 80 -19.87 -1.99 -12.93
C LYS A 80 -18.52 -1.56 -13.47
N THR A 81 -17.47 -1.87 -12.75
CA THR A 81 -16.08 -1.58 -13.14
C THR A 81 -15.28 -2.87 -13.19
N ARG A 82 -14.53 -3.10 -14.25
CA ARG A 82 -13.52 -4.14 -14.32
C ARG A 82 -12.23 -3.60 -13.72
N ILE A 83 -11.58 -4.38 -12.87
CA ILE A 83 -10.34 -4.00 -12.21
C ILE A 83 -9.21 -4.97 -12.56
N ILE A 84 -8.01 -4.41 -12.70
CA ILE A 84 -6.74 -5.15 -12.74
C ILE A 84 -5.92 -4.60 -11.59
N GLN A 85 -5.31 -5.49 -10.81
CA GLN A 85 -4.63 -5.13 -9.59
C GLN A 85 -3.29 -5.84 -9.46
N ILE A 86 -2.31 -5.12 -8.91
CA ILE A 86 -1.02 -5.67 -8.48
C ILE A 86 -0.87 -5.32 -6.99
N GLU A 87 -0.51 -6.30 -6.18
CA GLU A 87 -0.26 -6.13 -4.75
C GLU A 87 1.11 -6.69 -4.38
N PHE A 88 1.79 -6.00 -3.47
CA PHE A 88 2.99 -6.50 -2.82
C PHE A 88 2.76 -6.45 -1.32
N ASN A 89 2.89 -7.60 -0.63
CA ASN A 89 2.65 -7.72 0.80
C ASN A 89 3.82 -8.43 1.48
N GLU A 90 4.07 -8.07 2.73
CA GLU A 90 4.88 -8.84 3.66
C GLU A 90 3.94 -9.55 4.63
N LYS A 91 4.11 -10.86 4.81
CA LYS A 91 3.39 -11.64 5.81
C LYS A 91 4.29 -11.95 7.00
N LYS A 92 3.74 -11.77 8.17
CA LYS A 92 4.37 -12.11 9.45
C LYS A 92 3.63 -13.27 10.09
N HIS A 93 4.38 -14.13 10.75
CA HIS A 93 3.77 -15.19 11.53
C HIS A 93 3.26 -14.61 12.86
N PRO A 94 2.08 -15.02 13.38
CA PRO A 94 1.55 -14.50 14.65
C PRO A 94 2.46 -14.68 15.88
N LYS A 95 3.39 -15.63 15.80
CA LYS A 95 4.38 -15.90 16.86
C LYS A 95 5.73 -15.21 16.63
N GLU A 96 5.80 -14.25 15.71
CA GLU A 96 7.01 -13.45 15.48
C GLU A 96 7.13 -12.38 16.57
N ASP A 97 7.76 -12.72 17.70
CA ASP A 97 8.14 -11.77 18.72
C ASP A 97 9.60 -11.35 18.55
N LYS A 98 9.87 -10.10 18.82
CA LYS A 98 11.22 -9.54 18.74
C LYS A 98 11.92 -9.68 20.08
N ASP A 99 13.02 -10.44 20.09
CA ASP A 99 13.90 -10.59 21.24
C ASP A 99 15.02 -9.53 21.20
N ALA A 100 15.50 -9.18 22.39
CA ALA A 100 16.66 -8.32 22.55
C ALA A 100 17.93 -9.10 22.24
N GLY A 101 18.73 -8.58 21.33
CA GLY A 101 20.08 -9.07 21.06
C GLY A 101 21.14 -8.25 21.78
N SER A 102 22.26 -7.94 21.09
CA SER A 102 23.32 -7.10 21.61
C SER A 102 22.92 -5.62 21.67
N VAL A 103 23.58 -4.88 22.56
CA VAL A 103 23.48 -3.41 22.60
C VAL A 103 24.66 -2.83 21.82
N ASP A 104 24.40 -1.89 20.94
CA ASP A 104 25.43 -1.19 20.16
C ASP A 104 26.18 -0.14 21.01
N LEU A 105 27.23 0.45 20.42
CA LEU A 105 28.04 1.50 21.07
C LEU A 105 27.26 2.77 21.43
N PHE A 106 26.07 2.98 20.83
CA PHE A 106 25.19 4.13 21.06
C PHE A 106 24.06 3.81 22.04
N GLY A 107 24.01 2.59 22.60
CA GLY A 107 22.99 2.15 23.54
C GLY A 107 21.70 1.63 22.87
N ASN A 108 21.67 1.46 21.54
CA ASN A 108 20.51 0.88 20.87
C ASN A 108 20.53 -0.65 21.02
N VAL A 109 19.37 -1.20 21.35
CA VAL A 109 19.19 -2.65 21.42
C VAL A 109 18.92 -3.21 20.04
N ASN A 110 19.84 -4.02 19.54
CA ASN A 110 19.61 -4.79 18.33
C ASN A 110 18.55 -5.85 18.60
N GLN A 111 17.67 -6.08 17.63
CA GLN A 111 16.56 -7.01 17.78
C GLN A 111 16.65 -8.12 16.73
N PHE A 112 16.21 -9.30 17.10
CA PHE A 112 16.02 -10.44 16.20
C PHE A 112 14.73 -11.18 16.55
N VAL A 113 14.29 -12.09 15.69
CA VAL A 113 13.13 -12.96 15.96
C VAL A 113 13.64 -14.38 16.14
N TYR A 114 13.47 -14.91 17.35
CA TYR A 114 13.93 -16.25 17.67
C TYR A 114 13.15 -17.32 16.89
N GLY A 115 13.87 -18.26 16.31
CA GLY A 115 13.27 -19.37 15.56
C GLY A 115 12.67 -19.00 14.20
N LYS A 116 12.87 -17.78 13.71
CA LYS A 116 12.43 -17.38 12.38
C LYS A 116 13.30 -18.01 11.29
N VAL A 117 12.64 -18.70 10.32
CA VAL A 117 13.32 -19.38 9.22
C VAL A 117 13.31 -18.51 7.97
N ASN A 118 12.14 -18.00 7.58
CA ASN A 118 11.98 -17.20 6.38
C ASN A 118 11.13 -15.95 6.62
N ASN A 119 11.51 -14.86 5.96
CA ASN A 119 10.58 -13.76 5.68
C ASN A 119 9.72 -14.15 4.47
N PHE A 120 8.42 -13.94 4.56
CA PHE A 120 7.51 -14.30 3.48
C PHE A 120 6.92 -13.05 2.84
N TYR A 121 7.35 -12.76 1.61
CA TYR A 121 6.80 -11.70 0.78
C TYR A 121 5.91 -12.30 -0.31
N GLN A 122 4.95 -11.49 -0.78
CA GLN A 122 3.99 -11.93 -1.77
C GLN A 122 3.84 -10.87 -2.85
N LEU A 123 4.02 -11.26 -4.09
CA LEU A 123 3.65 -10.48 -5.27
C LEU A 123 2.39 -11.10 -5.86
N LYS A 124 1.29 -10.34 -5.94
CA LYS A 124 0.01 -10.82 -6.45
C LYS A 124 -0.43 -9.98 -7.63
N GLY A 125 -0.88 -10.65 -8.69
CA GLY A 125 -1.47 -10.04 -9.86
C GLY A 125 -2.82 -10.67 -10.14
N GLY A 126 -3.84 -9.84 -10.33
CA GLY A 126 -5.19 -10.37 -10.53
C GLY A 126 -6.11 -9.42 -11.27
N PHE A 127 -7.25 -9.95 -11.64
CA PHE A 127 -8.36 -9.19 -12.21
C PHE A 127 -9.63 -9.45 -11.41
N GLY A 128 -10.57 -8.50 -11.51
CA GLY A 128 -11.82 -8.63 -10.79
C GLY A 128 -12.86 -7.63 -11.27
N GLN A 129 -13.89 -7.49 -10.49
CA GLN A 129 -15.00 -6.58 -10.75
C GLN A 129 -15.42 -5.88 -9.47
N GLN A 130 -15.76 -4.61 -9.63
CA GLN A 130 -16.36 -3.78 -8.60
C GLN A 130 -17.78 -3.42 -9.02
N TYR A 131 -18.71 -3.53 -8.08
CA TYR A 131 -20.12 -3.18 -8.25
C TYR A 131 -20.49 -2.08 -7.26
N LEU A 132 -21.00 -0.97 -7.76
CA LEU A 132 -21.55 0.10 -6.96
C LEU A 132 -22.90 -0.34 -6.37
N ILE A 133 -22.96 -0.46 -5.04
CA ILE A 133 -24.18 -0.81 -4.29
C ILE A 133 -24.97 0.44 -4.00
N GLY A 134 -24.31 1.49 -3.47
CA GLY A 134 -24.90 2.77 -3.14
C GLY A 134 -24.05 3.94 -3.64
N GLY A 135 -24.64 4.84 -4.40
CA GLY A 135 -23.99 6.09 -4.85
C GLY A 135 -23.96 7.14 -3.74
N LYS A 136 -23.22 8.23 -3.99
CA LYS A 136 -23.20 9.40 -3.09
C LYS A 136 -24.46 10.23 -3.30
N SER A 137 -25.24 10.43 -2.26
CA SER A 137 -26.42 11.32 -2.33
C SER A 137 -26.04 12.81 -2.30
N ASN A 138 -24.83 13.15 -1.86
CA ASN A 138 -24.33 14.54 -1.80
C ASN A 138 -22.80 14.56 -1.75
N LYS A 139 -22.19 15.75 -1.80
CA LYS A 139 -20.72 15.96 -1.76
C LYS A 139 -20.01 15.35 -0.54
N ASN A 140 -20.72 15.18 0.56
CA ASN A 140 -20.19 14.60 1.81
C ASN A 140 -20.65 13.14 2.00
N GLY A 141 -21.39 12.60 1.03
CA GLY A 141 -21.84 11.22 1.03
C GLY A 141 -20.71 10.22 0.79
N VAL A 142 -20.97 8.98 1.14
CA VAL A 142 -20.06 7.85 0.90
C VAL A 142 -20.67 6.93 -0.14
N ALA A 143 -19.91 6.63 -1.19
CA ALA A 143 -20.31 5.58 -2.12
C ALA A 143 -19.83 4.21 -1.61
N VAL A 144 -20.70 3.23 -1.62
CA VAL A 144 -20.40 1.87 -1.18
C VAL A 144 -20.37 0.95 -2.39
N SER A 145 -19.27 0.21 -2.52
CA SER A 145 -19.08 -0.75 -3.60
C SER A 145 -18.65 -2.10 -3.02
N ALA A 146 -19.17 -3.18 -3.58
CA ALA A 146 -18.64 -4.53 -3.37
C ALA A 146 -17.67 -4.86 -4.50
N LEU A 147 -16.60 -5.56 -4.18
CA LEU A 147 -15.64 -6.04 -5.18
C LEU A 147 -15.17 -7.46 -4.88
N TRP A 148 -14.81 -8.14 -5.94
CA TRP A 148 -14.05 -9.37 -5.87
C TRP A 148 -12.90 -9.31 -6.88
N ALA A 149 -11.79 -9.95 -6.56
CA ALA A 149 -10.66 -10.10 -7.46
C ALA A 149 -9.94 -11.41 -7.18
N GLY A 150 -9.38 -12.00 -8.22
CA GLY A 150 -8.60 -13.21 -8.11
C GLY A 150 -7.54 -13.28 -9.18
N GLY A 151 -6.50 -14.06 -8.93
CA GLY A 151 -5.40 -14.18 -9.86
C GLY A 151 -4.25 -15.03 -9.33
N LEU A 152 -3.08 -14.82 -9.93
CA LEU A 152 -1.87 -15.53 -9.56
C LEU A 152 -1.11 -14.80 -8.45
N SER A 153 -0.42 -15.58 -7.64
CA SER A 153 0.46 -15.11 -6.58
C SER A 153 1.83 -15.74 -6.73
N ILE A 154 2.86 -15.01 -6.38
CA ILE A 154 4.22 -15.52 -6.23
C ILE A 154 4.64 -15.23 -4.80
N GLY A 155 4.80 -16.28 -4.01
CA GLY A 155 5.44 -16.23 -2.69
C GLY A 155 6.95 -16.16 -2.86
N LEU A 156 7.56 -15.28 -2.09
CA LEU A 156 9.00 -15.09 -2.02
C LEU A 156 9.45 -15.44 -0.62
N GLU A 157 10.02 -16.63 -0.45
CA GLU A 157 10.56 -17.11 0.82
C GLU A 157 12.01 -16.66 0.91
N LYS A 158 12.26 -15.58 1.64
CA LYS A 158 13.59 -15.03 1.85
C LYS A 158 14.16 -15.58 3.15
N PRO A 159 15.27 -16.33 3.12
CA PRO A 159 15.92 -16.85 4.32
C PRO A 159 16.21 -15.73 5.33
N TYR A 160 15.96 -16.05 6.61
CA TYR A 160 16.23 -15.14 7.71
C TYR A 160 17.52 -15.53 8.40
N PHE A 161 18.47 -14.61 8.44
CA PHE A 161 19.76 -14.80 9.06
C PHE A 161 19.88 -14.00 10.35
N VAL A 162 20.59 -14.57 11.31
CA VAL A 162 20.99 -13.93 12.56
C VAL A 162 22.51 -13.89 12.64
N ASP A 163 23.03 -12.80 13.16
CA ASP A 163 24.44 -12.68 13.50
C ASP A 163 24.62 -13.21 14.93
N VAL A 164 25.48 -14.20 15.07
CA VAL A 164 25.70 -14.93 16.33
C VAL A 164 27.19 -14.94 16.68
N GLU A 165 27.49 -15.07 17.98
CA GLU A 165 28.83 -15.26 18.50
C GLU A 165 28.90 -16.61 19.23
N ASP A 166 29.85 -17.43 18.84
CA ASP A 166 30.12 -18.72 19.49
C ASP A 166 30.69 -18.47 20.90
N ARG A 167 30.07 -19.04 21.95
CA ARG A 167 30.44 -18.84 23.34
C ARG A 167 31.82 -19.41 23.69
N VAL A 168 32.29 -20.40 22.96
CA VAL A 168 33.56 -21.09 23.24
C VAL A 168 34.71 -20.40 22.53
N THR A 169 34.49 -20.07 21.23
CA THR A 169 35.57 -19.50 20.41
C THR A 169 35.56 -17.99 20.34
N GLY A 170 34.45 -17.32 20.72
CA GLY A 170 34.24 -15.88 20.56
C GLY A 170 34.13 -15.46 19.10
N GLN A 171 34.02 -16.39 18.17
CA GLN A 171 33.96 -16.09 16.75
C GLN A 171 32.54 -15.69 16.33
N GLN A 172 32.42 -14.53 15.68
CA GLN A 172 31.16 -14.10 15.12
C GLN A 172 30.92 -14.73 13.75
N SER A 173 29.68 -15.17 13.52
CA SER A 173 29.26 -15.78 12.28
C SER A 173 27.80 -15.46 12.00
N ARG A 174 27.41 -15.65 10.74
CA ARG A 174 26.03 -15.50 10.30
C ARG A 174 25.42 -16.87 10.05
N LYS A 175 24.26 -17.14 10.67
CA LYS A 175 23.61 -18.44 10.60
C LYS A 175 22.09 -18.29 10.39
N GLN A 176 21.48 -19.32 9.81
CA GLN A 176 20.03 -19.53 9.86
C GLN A 176 19.69 -20.35 11.11
N PHE A 177 18.49 -20.17 11.67
CA PHE A 177 18.06 -20.99 12.81
C PHE A 177 18.00 -22.48 12.50
N THR A 178 17.81 -22.86 11.23
CA THR A 178 17.85 -24.27 10.77
C THR A 178 19.23 -24.89 10.80
N GLU A 179 20.31 -24.11 10.91
CA GLU A 179 21.71 -24.56 10.95
C GLU A 179 22.24 -24.62 12.38
N ILE A 180 21.45 -24.18 13.36
CA ILE A 180 21.83 -24.14 14.76
C ILE A 180 21.32 -25.42 15.46
N GLU A 181 22.22 -26.37 15.69
CA GLU A 181 21.89 -27.63 16.38
C GLU A 181 21.71 -27.41 17.89
N ASP A 182 22.62 -26.68 18.53
CA ASP A 182 22.53 -26.32 19.98
C ASP A 182 22.36 -24.80 20.13
N PRO A 183 21.16 -24.35 20.49
CA PRO A 183 20.89 -22.92 20.73
C PRO A 183 21.75 -22.31 21.85
N ASN A 184 22.21 -23.11 22.82
CA ASN A 184 23.00 -22.62 23.96
C ASN A 184 24.47 -22.36 23.60
N GLN A 185 24.93 -22.86 22.47
CA GLN A 185 26.29 -22.64 22.00
C GLN A 185 26.52 -21.20 21.58
N TYR A 186 25.47 -20.48 21.17
CA TYR A 186 25.59 -19.16 20.57
C TYR A 186 24.97 -18.07 21.42
N ILE A 187 25.55 -16.87 21.32
CA ILE A 187 24.96 -15.59 21.76
C ILE A 187 24.38 -14.94 20.53
N TYR A 188 23.08 -14.63 20.55
CA TYR A 188 22.40 -13.96 19.45
C TYR A 188 22.64 -12.45 19.53
N LEU A 189 23.26 -11.87 18.50
CA LEU A 189 23.64 -10.46 18.49
C LEU A 189 22.55 -9.60 17.85
N SER A 190 22.14 -9.95 16.64
CA SER A 190 21.17 -9.17 15.88
C SER A 190 20.56 -9.96 14.72
N ALA A 191 19.46 -9.47 14.18
CA ALA A 191 19.04 -9.88 12.85
C ALA A 191 20.04 -9.35 11.81
N SER A 192 20.43 -10.18 10.86
CA SER A 192 21.20 -9.73 9.71
C SER A 192 20.35 -8.80 8.84
N GLY A 193 20.94 -7.73 8.31
CA GLY A 193 20.24 -6.65 7.62
C GLY A 193 19.30 -7.09 6.50
N PHE A 194 18.39 -6.19 6.09
CA PHE A 194 17.37 -6.45 5.06
C PHE A 194 17.95 -6.94 3.72
N THR A 195 19.16 -6.54 3.36
CA THR A 195 19.81 -6.90 2.09
C THR A 195 20.33 -8.33 2.05
N VAL A 196 20.48 -8.99 3.22
CA VAL A 196 21.00 -10.36 3.34
C VAL A 196 19.92 -11.38 2.94
N GLY A 197 20.32 -12.43 2.20
CA GLY A 197 19.44 -13.55 1.82
C GLY A 197 18.61 -13.34 0.53
N TRP A 198 18.74 -12.22 -0.16
CA TRP A 198 18.01 -12.02 -1.43
C TRP A 198 18.52 -12.91 -2.57
N SER A 199 19.77 -13.34 -2.54
CA SER A 199 20.33 -14.31 -3.51
C SER A 199 19.78 -15.73 -3.35
N GLU A 200 19.19 -16.03 -2.19
CA GLU A 200 18.71 -17.37 -1.82
C GLU A 200 17.18 -17.45 -1.75
N VAL A 201 16.49 -16.46 -2.28
CA VAL A 201 15.02 -16.39 -2.28
C VAL A 201 14.46 -17.58 -3.07
N LYS A 202 13.55 -18.30 -2.43
CA LYS A 202 12.78 -19.37 -3.08
C LYS A 202 11.45 -18.83 -3.56
N PHE A 203 11.11 -19.18 -4.80
CA PHE A 203 9.84 -18.80 -5.41
C PHE A 203 8.80 -19.90 -5.21
N ASN A 204 7.63 -19.50 -4.77
CA ASN A 204 6.51 -20.38 -4.51
C ASN A 204 5.28 -19.87 -5.27
N PRO A 205 4.91 -20.46 -6.41
CA PRO A 205 3.74 -20.05 -7.16
C PRO A 205 2.46 -20.42 -6.44
N GLY A 206 1.43 -19.58 -6.58
CA GLY A 206 0.14 -19.75 -5.95
C GLY A 206 -0.98 -18.99 -6.65
N ALA A 207 -2.12 -18.99 -6.04
CA ALA A 207 -3.30 -18.26 -6.47
C ALA A 207 -3.95 -17.56 -5.27
N HIS A 208 -4.69 -16.49 -5.55
CA HIS A 208 -5.42 -15.77 -4.52
C HIS A 208 -6.82 -15.39 -4.99
N LEU A 209 -7.70 -15.26 -4.03
CA LEU A 209 -9.04 -14.71 -4.19
C LEU A 209 -9.30 -13.72 -3.06
N LYS A 210 -9.87 -12.57 -3.38
CA LYS A 210 -10.30 -11.58 -2.38
C LYS A 210 -11.72 -11.12 -2.64
N THR A 211 -12.40 -10.74 -1.56
CA THR A 211 -13.67 -10.02 -1.61
C THR A 211 -13.65 -8.90 -0.59
N ALA A 212 -14.26 -7.77 -0.94
CA ALA A 212 -14.22 -6.59 -0.08
C ALA A 212 -15.40 -5.65 -0.30
N LEU A 213 -15.60 -4.78 0.69
CA LEU A 213 -16.43 -3.58 0.60
C LEU A 213 -15.51 -2.36 0.57
N ARG A 214 -15.80 -1.45 -0.34
CA ARG A 214 -15.07 -0.19 -0.52
C ARG A 214 -16.00 0.98 -0.24
N PHE A 215 -15.58 1.86 0.64
CA PHE A 215 -16.27 3.06 1.08
C PHE A 215 -15.52 4.28 0.55
N ASP A 216 -16.04 4.89 -0.52
CA ASP A 216 -15.44 6.07 -1.15
C ASP A 216 -16.06 7.35 -0.63
N TYR A 217 -15.25 8.12 0.11
CA TYR A 217 -15.59 9.42 0.70
C TYR A 217 -14.93 10.60 -0.02
N GLY A 218 -14.27 10.37 -1.16
CA GLY A 218 -13.64 11.43 -1.95
C GLY A 218 -14.63 12.54 -2.28
N ARG A 219 -14.31 13.77 -1.94
CA ARG A 219 -15.20 14.95 -2.05
C ARG A 219 -15.58 15.28 -3.48
N PHE A 220 -14.72 14.94 -4.43
CA PHE A 220 -14.89 15.19 -5.85
C PHE A 220 -14.90 13.85 -6.58
N ASN A 221 -15.83 13.69 -7.53
CA ASN A 221 -15.96 12.44 -8.26
C ASN A 221 -14.71 12.07 -9.08
N GLU A 222 -13.88 13.07 -9.45
CA GLU A 222 -12.58 12.84 -10.11
C GLU A 222 -11.52 12.19 -9.19
N SER A 223 -11.58 12.45 -7.88
CA SER A 223 -10.61 11.91 -6.92
C SER A 223 -11.21 10.73 -6.17
N VAL A 224 -10.42 9.70 -6.00
CA VAL A 224 -10.73 8.56 -5.13
C VAL A 224 -10.01 8.75 -3.81
N ALA A 225 -10.76 8.76 -2.72
CA ALA A 225 -10.26 8.63 -1.37
C ALA A 225 -11.21 7.65 -0.67
N ALA A 226 -10.73 6.43 -0.44
CA ALA A 226 -11.61 5.35 0.03
C ALA A 226 -10.93 4.49 1.08
N ILE A 227 -11.76 3.86 1.90
CA ILE A 227 -11.36 2.76 2.79
C ILE A 227 -11.94 1.49 2.19
N GLU A 228 -11.13 0.46 2.11
CA GLU A 228 -11.54 -0.87 1.68
C GLU A 228 -11.30 -1.86 2.81
N ALA A 229 -12.30 -2.66 3.14
CA ALA A 229 -12.22 -3.72 4.13
C ALA A 229 -12.67 -5.04 3.48
N GLY A 230 -11.90 -6.10 3.69
CA GLY A 230 -12.19 -7.35 3.04
C GLY A 230 -11.41 -8.54 3.60
N VAL A 231 -11.56 -9.65 2.92
CA VAL A 231 -10.89 -10.92 3.23
C VAL A 231 -10.15 -11.45 2.01
N ASN A 232 -9.03 -12.10 2.24
CA ASN A 232 -8.25 -12.80 1.23
C ASN A 232 -8.14 -14.29 1.60
N ILE A 233 -8.15 -15.12 0.56
CA ILE A 233 -7.76 -16.53 0.62
C ILE A 233 -6.62 -16.70 -0.38
N GLU A 234 -5.54 -17.33 0.05
CA GLU A 234 -4.33 -17.52 -0.74
C GLU A 234 -3.87 -18.97 -0.60
N TYR A 235 -3.58 -19.59 -1.72
CA TYR A 235 -3.06 -20.96 -1.78
C TYR A 235 -1.74 -20.98 -2.55
N TYR A 236 -0.73 -21.64 -1.99
CA TYR A 236 0.58 -21.82 -2.59
C TYR A 236 0.85 -23.29 -2.90
N SER A 237 1.58 -23.55 -3.96
CA SER A 237 1.87 -24.92 -4.40
C SER A 237 2.81 -25.68 -3.46
N LYS A 238 3.64 -24.98 -2.72
CA LYS A 238 4.54 -25.51 -1.69
C LYS A 238 4.17 -24.95 -0.35
N GLU A 239 4.42 -25.72 0.68
CA GLU A 239 4.29 -25.28 2.05
C GLU A 239 5.34 -24.24 2.40
N VAL A 240 4.94 -23.20 3.10
CA VAL A 240 5.78 -22.08 3.54
C VAL A 240 6.14 -22.27 5.00
N LEU A 241 7.42 -22.42 5.29
CA LEU A 241 7.95 -22.50 6.64
C LEU A 241 8.46 -21.13 7.08
N GLN A 242 7.74 -20.47 8.00
CA GLN A 242 8.14 -19.17 8.54
C GLN A 242 8.92 -19.30 9.86
N MET A 243 8.57 -20.26 10.71
CA MET A 243 9.14 -20.44 12.05
C MET A 243 9.51 -21.92 12.26
N ILE A 244 10.63 -22.20 12.94
CA ILE A 244 11.19 -23.56 13.12
C ILE A 244 10.25 -24.51 13.85
N ASN A 245 9.47 -24.01 14.81
CA ASN A 245 8.61 -24.83 15.69
C ASN A 245 7.14 -24.74 15.28
N ASN A 246 6.83 -24.50 14.02
CA ASN A 246 5.48 -24.43 13.53
C ASN A 246 5.32 -25.25 12.26
N ASP A 247 4.13 -25.82 12.09
CA ASP A 247 3.80 -26.56 10.90
C ASP A 247 3.82 -25.63 9.69
N PRO A 248 4.48 -26.03 8.59
CA PRO A 248 4.44 -25.26 7.37
C PRO A 248 3.03 -25.23 6.79
N LYS A 249 2.65 -24.14 6.12
CA LYS A 249 1.31 -23.91 5.60
C LYS A 249 1.35 -23.51 4.14
N ASN A 250 0.39 -23.98 3.37
CA ASN A 250 0.18 -23.60 1.98
C ASN A 250 -1.10 -22.79 1.77
N LEU A 251 -2.04 -22.81 2.74
CA LEU A 251 -3.29 -22.05 2.72
C LEU A 251 -3.25 -20.94 3.75
N PHE A 252 -3.52 -19.72 3.30
CA PHE A 252 -3.58 -18.53 4.15
C PHE A 252 -4.95 -17.88 4.01
N PHE A 253 -5.52 -17.50 5.14
CA PHE A 253 -6.74 -16.71 5.22
C PHE A 253 -6.44 -15.47 6.08
N ASN A 254 -6.74 -14.28 5.55
CA ASN A 254 -6.56 -13.04 6.28
C ASN A 254 -7.66 -12.02 5.99
N ALA A 255 -7.95 -11.19 6.97
CA ALA A 255 -8.73 -9.98 6.79
C ALA A 255 -7.79 -8.78 6.59
N TYR A 256 -8.29 -7.74 5.94
CA TYR A 256 -7.50 -6.55 5.71
C TYR A 256 -8.35 -5.28 5.70
N VAL A 257 -7.66 -4.17 5.96
CA VAL A 257 -8.14 -2.80 5.73
C VAL A 257 -7.13 -2.08 4.87
N SER A 258 -7.59 -1.34 3.87
CA SER A 258 -6.71 -0.57 2.98
C SER A 258 -7.19 0.87 2.86
N LEU A 259 -6.24 1.80 2.86
CA LEU A 259 -6.45 3.21 2.52
C LEU A 259 -6.12 3.40 1.06
N LEU A 260 -7.06 3.91 0.30
CA LEU A 260 -7.00 4.01 -1.16
C LEU A 260 -7.02 5.47 -1.61
N PHE A 261 -6.08 5.81 -2.48
CA PHE A 261 -5.96 7.14 -3.08
C PHE A 261 -5.81 7.02 -4.59
N GLY A 262 -6.54 7.84 -5.34
CA GLY A 262 -6.49 7.74 -6.78
C GLY A 262 -7.24 8.83 -7.53
N LYS A 263 -7.35 8.61 -8.83
CA LYS A 263 -8.08 9.51 -9.74
C LYS A 263 -8.91 8.70 -10.73
N ARG A 264 -10.06 9.28 -11.11
CA ARG A 264 -10.91 8.85 -12.21
C ARG A 264 -10.68 9.74 -13.43
N LYS A 265 -10.76 9.16 -14.62
CA LYS A 265 -10.61 9.86 -15.89
C LYS A 265 -11.66 9.37 -16.89
#